data_2fa05b3bd56cb5b8a5c93f5455182e0a
#
_entry.id   2fa05b3bd56cb5b8a5c93f5455182e0a
#
_cell.length_a   1.000
_cell.length_b   1.000
_cell.length_c   1.000
_cell.angle_alpha   90.00
_cell.angle_beta   90.00
_cell.angle_gamma   90.00
#
_symmetry.space_group_name_H-M   'P 1'
#
loop_
_entity.id
_entity.type
_entity.pdbx_description
1 polymer ?
#
loop_
_entity_poly.entity_id
_entity_poly.type
_entity_poly.pdbx_seq_one_letter_code
_entity_poly.pdbx_strand_id
1 'polypeptide(L)'
;MALEEINLDEMSREVPEDITAFLARAEEHIDAHFDAGKNRRYPQFIPCDSALLYSVISYLKDAGHVSGEVFCEWGSGIGVGVCLAAKLGYEAYGIEIEDELVEAAEVLADEVAVEGVTFLAISYIPEGLDSYSGVGGDEIVAESSTFLGEGDRVYYEGMDCDLSEVDLFFVYPWPSEHEFMAELFDTIASEGAVLIAYYGDGEICAYRKKYHPKED
;
A
#
# COMPACT_ATOMS: atom_id res chain seq x y z
N MET A 1 -16.30 -8.60 -9.18
CA MET A 1 -15.26 -8.54 -8.15
C MET A 1 -15.41 -9.74 -7.22
N ALA A 2 -14.38 -10.57 -7.07
CA ALA A 2 -14.39 -11.71 -6.15
C ALA A 2 -13.26 -11.57 -5.13
N LEU A 3 -13.45 -10.62 -4.24
CA LEU A 3 -12.61 -10.46 -3.06
C LEU A 3 -13.23 -11.25 -1.90
N GLU A 4 -12.39 -12.01 -1.20
CA GLU A 4 -12.75 -12.70 0.03
C GLU A 4 -12.12 -11.98 1.21
N GLU A 5 -12.95 -11.57 2.15
CA GLU A 5 -12.47 -10.98 3.38
C GLU A 5 -11.77 -12.04 4.25
N ILE A 6 -10.59 -11.69 4.76
CA ILE A 6 -9.81 -12.52 5.68
C ILE A 6 -10.17 -12.10 7.10
N ASN A 7 -10.53 -13.07 7.94
CA ASN A 7 -10.84 -12.80 9.34
C ASN A 7 -9.54 -12.47 10.11
N LEU A 8 -9.53 -11.34 10.80
CA LEU A 8 -8.41 -10.84 11.60
C LEU A 8 -8.62 -11.01 13.12
N ASP A 9 -9.68 -11.71 13.57
CA ASP A 9 -10.02 -11.84 15.00
C ASP A 9 -8.94 -12.52 15.84
N GLU A 10 -8.12 -13.40 15.23
CA GLU A 10 -7.05 -14.13 15.91
C GLU A 10 -5.71 -13.37 15.91
N MET A 11 -5.68 -12.17 15.34
CA MET A 11 -4.47 -11.34 15.25
C MET A 11 -3.99 -10.89 16.64
N SER A 12 -2.70 -11.09 16.93
CA SER A 12 -2.07 -10.48 18.10
C SER A 12 -1.80 -9.00 17.84
N ARG A 13 -2.03 -8.18 18.86
CA ARG A 13 -1.68 -6.75 18.84
C ARG A 13 -0.37 -6.46 19.60
N GLU A 14 0.37 -7.50 19.95
CA GLU A 14 1.69 -7.33 20.56
C GLU A 14 2.70 -6.84 19.53
N VAL A 15 3.34 -5.72 19.82
CA VAL A 15 4.38 -5.13 18.98
C VAL A 15 5.74 -5.37 19.65
N PRO A 16 6.70 -6.01 18.97
CA PRO A 16 8.05 -6.23 19.49
C PRO A 16 8.77 -4.93 19.84
N GLU A 17 9.76 -5.01 20.72
CA GLU A 17 10.49 -3.84 21.22
C GLU A 17 11.24 -3.09 20.10
N ASP A 18 11.83 -3.80 19.15
CA ASP A 18 12.53 -3.23 18.01
C ASP A 18 11.59 -2.51 17.04
N ILE A 19 10.37 -3.04 16.86
CA ILE A 19 9.32 -2.37 16.07
C ILE A 19 8.77 -1.17 16.83
N THR A 20 8.58 -1.27 18.16
CA THR A 20 8.17 -0.12 18.97
C THR A 20 9.19 1.01 18.88
N ALA A 21 10.48 0.69 18.92
CA ALA A 21 11.56 1.69 18.75
C ALA A 21 11.54 2.33 17.35
N PHE A 22 11.30 1.53 16.31
CA PHE A 22 11.13 2.03 14.95
C PHE A 22 9.92 2.98 14.85
N LEU A 23 8.76 2.58 15.38
CA LEU A 23 7.54 3.39 15.34
C LEU A 23 7.72 4.73 16.07
N ALA A 24 8.42 4.74 17.21
CA ALA A 24 8.74 5.98 17.90
C ALA A 24 9.61 6.91 17.03
N ARG A 25 10.57 6.36 16.27
CA ARG A 25 11.37 7.15 15.34
C ARG A 25 10.55 7.68 14.16
N ALA A 26 9.67 6.84 13.61
CA ALA A 26 8.76 7.25 12.53
C ALA A 26 7.81 8.38 12.98
N GLU A 27 7.31 8.32 14.24
CA GLU A 27 6.47 9.38 14.81
C GLU A 27 7.22 10.71 14.92
N GLU A 28 8.51 10.71 15.30
CA GLU A 28 9.35 11.91 15.30
C GLU A 28 9.45 12.55 13.89
N HIS A 29 9.54 11.75 12.84
CA HIS A 29 9.54 12.23 11.45
C HIS A 29 8.19 12.80 11.03
N ILE A 30 7.09 12.14 11.41
CA ILE A 30 5.72 12.62 11.19
C ILE A 30 5.52 13.97 11.88
N ASP A 31 5.86 14.06 13.16
CA ASP A 31 5.73 15.29 13.95
C ASP A 31 6.56 16.43 13.35
N ALA A 32 7.80 16.17 12.96
CA ALA A 32 8.65 17.15 12.29
C ALA A 32 8.06 17.65 10.97
N HIS A 33 7.38 16.76 10.21
CA HIS A 33 6.66 17.12 8.98
C HIS A 33 5.48 18.08 9.29
N PHE A 34 4.70 17.79 10.33
CA PHE A 34 3.57 18.62 10.75
C PHE A 34 4.05 19.96 11.36
N ASP A 35 5.07 19.96 12.19
CA ASP A 35 5.66 21.15 12.82
C ASP A 35 6.25 22.10 11.78
N ALA A 36 6.79 21.56 10.68
CA ALA A 36 7.24 22.34 9.54
C ALA A 36 6.09 22.94 8.71
N GLY A 37 4.83 22.65 9.06
CA GLY A 37 3.62 23.11 8.37
C GLY A 37 3.42 22.49 7.01
N LYS A 38 4.10 21.39 6.70
CA LYS A 38 4.01 20.67 5.42
C LYS A 38 2.65 20.01 5.21
N ASN A 39 1.89 19.74 6.28
CA ASN A 39 0.50 19.27 6.20
C ASN A 39 -0.44 20.21 5.44
N ARG A 40 -0.09 21.49 5.33
CA ARG A 40 -0.86 22.45 4.50
C ARG A 40 -0.56 22.31 3.02
N ARG A 41 0.64 21.83 2.69
CA ARG A 41 1.06 21.58 1.30
C ARG A 41 0.61 20.21 0.83
N TYR A 42 0.61 19.22 1.74
CA TYR A 42 0.22 17.84 1.49
C TYR A 42 -0.95 17.45 2.41
N PRO A 43 -2.15 18.01 2.20
CA PRO A 43 -3.31 17.78 3.07
C PRO A 43 -3.82 16.34 3.00
N GLN A 44 -3.44 15.60 1.96
CA GLN A 44 -3.76 14.18 1.79
C GLN A 44 -2.83 13.25 2.56
N PHE A 45 -1.70 13.72 3.07
CA PHE A 45 -0.84 12.91 3.93
C PHE A 45 -1.47 12.79 5.32
N ILE A 46 -2.08 11.65 5.60
CA ILE A 46 -2.69 11.29 6.88
C ILE A 46 -2.05 9.99 7.36
N PRO A 47 -1.31 10.00 8.48
CA PRO A 47 -0.71 8.79 9.04
C PRO A 47 -1.79 7.77 9.43
N CYS A 48 -1.56 6.48 9.15
CA CYS A 48 -2.39 5.39 9.64
C CYS A 48 -1.95 4.95 11.05
N ASP A 49 -2.72 4.05 11.67
CA ASP A 49 -2.28 3.31 12.88
C ASP A 49 -1.22 2.27 12.47
N SER A 50 0.04 2.69 12.51
CA SER A 50 1.17 1.87 12.06
C SER A 50 1.41 0.63 12.95
N ALA A 51 1.03 0.68 14.24
CA ALA A 51 1.11 -0.48 15.13
C ALA A 51 0.08 -1.54 14.76
N LEU A 52 -1.12 -1.10 14.40
CA LEU A 52 -2.18 -1.97 13.88
C LEU A 52 -1.79 -2.55 12.52
N LEU A 53 -1.23 -1.73 11.62
CA LEU A 53 -0.75 -2.18 10.31
C LEU A 53 0.33 -3.26 10.46
N TYR A 54 1.33 -3.05 11.35
CA TYR A 54 2.32 -4.07 11.67
C TYR A 54 1.67 -5.39 12.09
N SER A 55 0.70 -5.31 13.01
CA SER A 55 0.01 -6.50 13.54
C SER A 55 -0.72 -7.27 12.43
N VAL A 56 -1.34 -6.57 11.48
CA VAL A 56 -2.03 -7.20 10.34
C VAL A 56 -1.04 -7.84 9.38
N ILE A 57 0.05 -7.16 8.99
CA ILE A 57 1.06 -7.73 8.07
C ILE A 57 1.69 -8.97 8.70
N SER A 58 2.09 -8.90 9.98
CA SER A 58 2.67 -10.03 10.72
C SER A 58 1.70 -11.22 10.78
N TYR A 59 0.43 -10.98 11.13
CA TYR A 59 -0.58 -12.02 11.18
C TYR A 59 -0.80 -12.69 9.84
N LEU A 60 -0.95 -11.92 8.77
CA LEU A 60 -1.18 -12.46 7.43
C LEU A 60 -0.02 -13.35 6.96
N LYS A 61 1.22 -12.97 7.31
CA LYS A 61 2.42 -13.75 7.02
C LYS A 61 2.46 -15.03 7.86
N ASP A 62 2.33 -14.91 9.18
CA ASP A 62 2.49 -16.03 10.12
C ASP A 62 1.38 -17.08 9.99
N ALA A 63 0.15 -16.63 9.68
CA ALA A 63 -0.98 -17.53 9.42
C ALA A 63 -0.98 -18.13 8.01
N GLY A 64 0.00 -17.78 7.15
CA GLY A 64 0.11 -18.29 5.79
C GLY A 64 -0.97 -17.77 4.85
N HIS A 65 -1.52 -16.59 5.13
CA HIS A 65 -2.48 -15.93 4.24
C HIS A 65 -1.80 -15.30 3.01
N VAL A 66 -0.52 -14.99 3.09
CA VAL A 66 0.32 -14.49 2.00
C VAL A 66 1.40 -15.52 1.70
N SER A 67 1.61 -15.85 0.42
CA SER A 67 2.50 -16.95 0.01
C SER A 67 3.88 -16.48 -0.43
N GLY A 68 4.01 -15.22 -0.84
CA GLY A 68 5.26 -14.65 -1.34
C GLY A 68 5.79 -13.54 -0.43
N GLU A 69 6.76 -12.79 -0.92
CA GLU A 69 7.56 -11.85 -0.14
C GLU A 69 7.62 -10.46 -0.78
N VAL A 70 6.71 -10.12 -1.72
CA VAL A 70 6.66 -8.80 -2.36
C VAL A 70 5.47 -8.00 -1.83
N PHE A 71 5.76 -6.80 -1.32
CA PHE A 71 4.80 -5.87 -0.76
C PHE A 71 4.76 -4.57 -1.57
N CYS A 72 3.57 -3.99 -1.76
CA CYS A 72 3.40 -2.68 -2.40
C CYS A 72 2.39 -1.82 -1.63
N GLU A 73 2.77 -0.60 -1.26
CA GLU A 73 1.90 0.39 -0.62
C GLU A 73 1.55 1.50 -1.61
N TRP A 74 0.25 1.77 -1.78
CA TRP A 74 -0.26 2.88 -2.57
C TRP A 74 -0.52 4.10 -1.69
N GLY A 75 0.13 5.21 -2.02
CA GLY A 75 0.12 6.42 -1.19
C GLY A 75 1.01 6.24 0.04
N SER A 76 2.26 5.83 -0.15
CA SER A 76 3.16 5.45 0.96
C SER A 76 3.57 6.60 1.88
N GLY A 77 3.31 7.85 1.50
CA GLY A 77 3.69 9.01 2.29
C GLY A 77 5.18 9.00 2.64
N ILE A 78 5.50 9.07 3.92
CA ILE A 78 6.88 8.98 4.42
C ILE A 78 7.35 7.54 4.68
N GLY A 79 6.69 6.53 4.10
CA GLY A 79 7.18 5.16 3.96
C GLY A 79 7.14 4.28 5.21
N VAL A 80 6.34 4.60 6.22
CA VAL A 80 6.31 3.82 7.47
C VAL A 80 5.81 2.40 7.24
N GLY A 81 4.75 2.21 6.44
CA GLY A 81 4.20 0.88 6.12
C GLY A 81 5.18 0.05 5.30
N VAL A 82 5.86 0.66 4.32
CA VAL A 82 6.91 0.03 3.51
C VAL A 82 8.05 -0.48 4.40
N CYS A 83 8.55 0.37 5.31
CA CYS A 83 9.59 -0.03 6.25
C CYS A 83 9.15 -1.16 7.20
N LEU A 84 7.89 -1.16 7.65
CA LEU A 84 7.35 -2.25 8.49
C LEU A 84 7.29 -3.57 7.71
N ALA A 85 6.86 -3.55 6.45
CA ALA A 85 6.84 -4.73 5.60
C ALA A 85 8.26 -5.27 5.37
N ALA A 86 9.23 -4.40 5.08
CA ALA A 86 10.63 -4.79 4.93
C ALA A 86 11.22 -5.39 6.21
N LYS A 87 10.91 -4.84 7.40
CA LYS A 87 11.31 -5.42 8.69
C LYS A 87 10.69 -6.80 8.94
N LEU A 88 9.57 -7.10 8.32
CA LEU A 88 8.96 -8.43 8.31
C LEU A 88 9.51 -9.34 7.19
N GLY A 89 10.51 -8.87 6.42
CA GLY A 89 11.20 -9.64 5.40
C GLY A 89 10.54 -9.63 4.03
N TYR A 90 9.73 -8.62 3.73
CA TYR A 90 9.25 -8.37 2.37
C TYR A 90 10.26 -7.53 1.58
N GLU A 91 10.33 -7.77 0.28
CA GLU A 91 10.79 -6.78 -0.69
C GLU A 91 9.66 -5.76 -0.85
N ALA A 92 9.89 -4.52 -0.41
CA ALA A 92 8.81 -3.58 -0.19
C ALA A 92 8.92 -2.34 -1.09
N TYR A 93 7.83 -2.06 -1.79
CA TYR A 93 7.70 -0.91 -2.69
C TYR A 93 6.70 0.09 -2.11
N GLY A 94 7.08 1.38 -2.11
CA GLY A 94 6.20 2.50 -1.80
C GLY A 94 5.94 3.35 -3.03
N ILE A 95 4.67 3.52 -3.37
CA ILE A 95 4.23 4.38 -4.47
C ILE A 95 3.66 5.66 -3.86
N GLU A 96 4.27 6.80 -4.19
CA GLU A 96 3.84 8.11 -3.69
C GLU A 96 4.06 9.15 -4.80
N ILE A 97 3.08 10.04 -4.99
CA ILE A 97 3.15 11.03 -6.07
C ILE A 97 3.96 12.27 -5.68
N GLU A 98 4.11 12.54 -4.39
CA GLU A 98 4.75 13.73 -3.88
C GLU A 98 6.26 13.48 -3.62
N ASP A 99 7.13 14.02 -4.47
CA ASP A 99 8.59 13.86 -4.37
C ASP A 99 9.14 14.12 -2.98
N GLU A 100 8.65 15.18 -2.28
CA GLU A 100 9.14 15.52 -0.93
C GLU A 100 8.74 14.49 0.14
N LEU A 101 7.65 13.73 -0.07
CA LEU A 101 7.27 12.62 0.81
C LEU A 101 8.15 11.40 0.53
N VAL A 102 8.44 11.13 -0.74
CA VAL A 102 9.41 10.10 -1.15
C VAL A 102 10.78 10.37 -0.56
N GLU A 103 11.32 11.61 -0.69
CA GLU A 103 12.58 11.99 -0.06
C GLU A 103 12.57 11.79 1.47
N ALA A 104 11.44 12.11 2.13
CA ALA A 104 11.31 11.90 3.57
C ALA A 104 11.27 10.39 3.94
N ALA A 105 10.67 9.56 3.08
CA ALA A 105 10.64 8.10 3.26
C ALA A 105 12.04 7.48 3.13
N GLU A 106 12.82 7.91 2.14
CA GLU A 106 14.21 7.50 1.96
C GLU A 106 15.07 7.88 3.17
N VAL A 107 14.92 9.11 3.68
CA VAL A 107 15.63 9.57 4.89
C VAL A 107 15.26 8.72 6.10
N LEU A 108 13.98 8.42 6.32
CA LEU A 108 13.55 7.56 7.41
C LEU A 108 14.16 6.16 7.30
N ALA A 109 14.10 5.54 6.12
CA ALA A 109 14.61 4.19 5.88
C ALA A 109 16.13 4.13 6.12
N ASP A 110 16.88 5.12 5.65
CA ASP A 110 18.34 5.23 5.85
C ASP A 110 18.70 5.40 7.33
N GLU A 111 18.00 6.28 8.06
CA GLU A 111 18.26 6.53 9.48
C GLU A 111 18.01 5.31 10.37
N VAL A 112 17.03 4.48 10.02
CA VAL A 112 16.71 3.25 10.78
C VAL A 112 17.32 1.99 10.17
N ALA A 113 18.19 2.18 9.15
CA ALA A 113 18.92 1.12 8.45
C ALA A 113 17.99 -0.05 7.99
N VAL A 114 16.86 0.27 7.38
CA VAL A 114 15.99 -0.70 6.75
C VAL A 114 16.44 -0.93 5.32
N GLU A 115 16.70 -2.20 4.99
CA GLU A 115 17.05 -2.65 3.64
C GLU A 115 15.84 -3.28 2.95
N GLY A 116 15.87 -3.45 1.62
CA GLY A 116 14.79 -4.08 0.87
C GLY A 116 13.59 -3.18 0.65
N VAL A 117 13.78 -1.86 0.66
CA VAL A 117 12.75 -0.87 0.35
C VAL A 117 13.09 -0.10 -0.92
N THR A 118 12.08 0.19 -1.71
CA THR A 118 12.16 1.04 -2.89
C THR A 118 10.99 2.02 -2.88
N PHE A 119 11.27 3.32 -2.96
CA PHE A 119 10.24 4.35 -3.05
C PHE A 119 10.22 4.94 -4.44
N LEU A 120 9.03 5.07 -5.03
CA LEU A 120 8.82 5.53 -6.38
C LEU A 120 7.95 6.78 -6.38
N ALA A 121 8.47 7.88 -6.93
CA ALA A 121 7.75 9.15 -7.08
C ALA A 121 6.84 9.11 -8.31
N ILE A 122 5.78 8.29 -8.27
CA ILE A 122 4.86 8.04 -9.38
C ILE A 122 3.41 7.93 -8.90
N SER A 123 2.47 7.94 -9.84
CA SER A 123 1.07 7.64 -9.56
C SER A 123 0.87 6.17 -9.17
N TYR A 124 -0.05 5.89 -8.25
CA TYR A 124 -0.49 4.52 -7.95
C TYR A 124 -1.35 3.89 -9.07
N ILE A 125 -1.76 4.69 -10.07
CA ILE A 125 -2.33 4.16 -11.32
C ILE A 125 -1.15 3.75 -12.20
N PRO A 126 -0.99 2.45 -12.50
CA PRO A 126 0.15 1.98 -13.28
C PRO A 126 0.05 2.38 -14.75
N GLU A 127 1.19 2.45 -15.41
CA GLU A 127 1.26 2.61 -16.86
C GLU A 127 0.57 1.45 -17.59
N GLY A 128 -0.07 1.74 -18.71
CA GLY A 128 -0.82 0.76 -19.50
C GLY A 128 -2.28 0.56 -19.05
N LEU A 129 -2.72 1.27 -18.01
CA LEU A 129 -4.13 1.33 -17.61
C LEU A 129 -4.80 2.55 -18.26
N ASP A 130 -5.40 2.39 -19.44
CA ASP A 130 -5.79 3.49 -20.34
C ASP A 130 -7.09 4.25 -19.95
N SER A 131 -7.64 4.11 -18.73
CA SER A 131 -9.00 4.60 -18.46
C SER A 131 -9.21 5.59 -17.33
N TYR A 132 -8.15 6.14 -16.72
CA TYR A 132 -8.33 7.12 -15.65
C TYR A 132 -7.81 8.51 -16.03
N SER A 133 -8.65 9.31 -16.69
CA SER A 133 -8.41 10.74 -16.83
C SER A 133 -8.94 11.49 -15.61
N GLY A 134 -8.05 11.84 -14.70
CA GLY A 134 -8.42 12.70 -13.57
C GLY A 134 -7.70 12.30 -12.28
N VAL A 135 -6.38 12.43 -12.27
CA VAL A 135 -5.61 12.31 -11.02
C VAL A 135 -5.63 13.66 -10.31
N GLY A 136 -6.14 13.67 -9.12
CA GLY A 136 -5.99 14.79 -8.20
C GLY A 136 -7.31 15.30 -7.67
N GLY A 137 -7.67 14.85 -6.49
CA GLY A 137 -8.60 15.49 -5.57
C GLY A 137 -10.01 15.71 -6.11
N ASP A 138 -10.98 15.12 -5.50
CA ASP A 138 -12.42 15.34 -5.56
C ASP A 138 -13.24 14.72 -6.70
N GLU A 139 -12.69 14.29 -7.83
CA GLU A 139 -13.47 13.61 -8.87
C GLU A 139 -12.65 12.52 -9.58
N ILE A 140 -12.53 11.36 -8.99
CA ILE A 140 -12.23 10.13 -9.75
C ILE A 140 -13.56 9.63 -10.29
N VAL A 141 -13.92 10.02 -11.50
CA VAL A 141 -15.06 9.45 -12.21
C VAL A 141 -14.54 8.25 -12.99
N ALA A 142 -14.81 7.06 -12.48
CA ALA A 142 -14.67 5.83 -13.25
C ALA A 142 -15.73 5.83 -14.36
N GLU A 143 -15.37 6.22 -15.58
CA GLU A 143 -16.16 5.83 -16.74
C GLU A 143 -15.93 4.34 -16.97
N SER A 144 -17.03 3.59 -16.85
CA SER A 144 -17.10 2.14 -16.88
C SER A 144 -16.10 1.43 -17.80
N SER A 145 -15.23 0.66 -17.14
CA SER A 145 -14.69 -0.63 -17.56
C SER A 145 -14.46 -0.87 -19.06
N THR A 146 -13.30 -0.46 -19.56
CA THR A 146 -12.61 -1.26 -20.56
C THR A 146 -11.15 -1.32 -20.13
N PHE A 147 -10.88 -2.12 -19.11
CA PHE A 147 -9.54 -2.42 -18.67
C PHE A 147 -8.89 -3.32 -19.72
N LEU A 148 -7.71 -2.93 -20.17
CA LEU A 148 -6.77 -3.67 -20.99
C LEU A 148 -7.21 -3.93 -22.45
N GLY A 149 -6.57 -3.24 -23.38
CA GLY A 149 -6.38 -3.75 -24.73
C GLY A 149 -5.58 -5.06 -24.68
N GLU A 150 -5.97 -6.07 -25.49
CA GLU A 150 -5.17 -7.30 -25.59
C GLU A 150 -3.74 -6.94 -26.01
N GLY A 151 -2.79 -6.96 -25.05
CA GLY A 151 -1.36 -6.83 -25.31
C GLY A 151 -0.61 -5.74 -24.54
N ASP A 152 -1.28 -4.86 -23.80
CA ASP A 152 -0.60 -3.82 -23.03
C ASP A 152 -0.14 -4.36 -21.68
N ARG A 153 1.16 -4.25 -21.40
CA ARG A 153 1.74 -4.61 -20.12
C ARG A 153 1.45 -3.49 -19.12
N VAL A 154 0.88 -3.85 -17.98
CA VAL A 154 0.66 -2.95 -16.85
C VAL A 154 1.86 -3.00 -15.92
N TYR A 155 2.46 -1.85 -15.60
CA TYR A 155 3.67 -1.79 -14.78
C TYR A 155 3.81 -0.44 -14.07
N TYR A 156 4.65 -0.42 -13.03
CA TYR A 156 5.14 0.81 -12.42
C TYR A 156 6.57 1.06 -12.91
N GLU A 157 6.83 2.27 -13.42
CA GLU A 157 8.19 2.65 -13.84
C GLU A 157 9.12 2.67 -12.61
N GLY A 158 10.23 1.96 -12.71
CA GLY A 158 11.21 1.83 -11.62
C GLY A 158 10.97 0.68 -10.65
N MET A 159 9.89 -0.10 -10.81
CA MET A 159 9.68 -1.33 -10.06
C MET A 159 10.45 -2.49 -10.72
N ASP A 160 11.25 -3.22 -9.94
CA ASP A 160 12.11 -4.28 -10.46
C ASP A 160 11.38 -5.62 -10.68
N CYS A 161 10.10 -5.73 -10.27
CA CYS A 161 9.27 -6.92 -10.47
C CYS A 161 8.00 -6.61 -11.28
N ASP A 162 7.34 -7.65 -11.77
CA ASP A 162 6.02 -7.52 -12.39
C ASP A 162 4.94 -7.35 -11.31
N LEU A 163 3.87 -6.58 -11.61
CA LEU A 163 2.74 -6.40 -10.69
C LEU A 163 2.07 -7.73 -10.31
N SER A 164 2.20 -8.74 -11.16
CA SER A 164 1.72 -10.10 -10.88
C SER A 164 2.55 -10.84 -9.81
N GLU A 165 3.71 -10.33 -9.44
CA GLU A 165 4.57 -10.87 -8.40
C GLU A 165 4.33 -10.22 -7.04
N VAL A 166 3.52 -9.15 -6.98
CA VAL A 166 3.15 -8.50 -5.72
C VAL A 166 2.12 -9.36 -4.99
N ASP A 167 2.47 -9.80 -3.79
CA ASP A 167 1.66 -10.71 -2.97
C ASP A 167 0.77 -9.98 -1.97
N LEU A 168 1.23 -8.83 -1.49
CA LEU A 168 0.57 -8.06 -0.46
C LEU A 168 0.54 -6.58 -0.84
N PHE A 169 -0.67 -6.03 -0.96
CA PHE A 169 -0.90 -4.62 -1.18
C PHE A 169 -1.41 -3.95 0.10
N PHE A 170 -1.07 -2.69 0.29
CA PHE A 170 -1.64 -1.85 1.34
C PHE A 170 -2.10 -0.51 0.77
N VAL A 171 -3.23 -0.03 1.28
CA VAL A 171 -3.77 1.29 0.94
C VAL A 171 -4.52 1.91 2.11
N TYR A 172 -4.43 3.24 2.24
CA TYR A 172 -5.31 4.05 3.06
C TYR A 172 -6.17 4.94 2.13
N PRO A 173 -7.29 4.40 1.60
CA PRO A 173 -8.07 5.11 0.60
C PRO A 173 -8.87 6.24 1.22
N TRP A 174 -9.09 7.32 0.48
CA TRP A 174 -10.09 8.30 0.84
C TRP A 174 -11.50 7.66 0.77
N PRO A 175 -12.48 8.17 1.55
CA PRO A 175 -13.83 7.59 1.54
C PRO A 175 -14.47 7.47 0.16
N SER A 176 -14.14 8.37 -0.77
CA SER A 176 -14.62 8.34 -2.16
C SER A 176 -13.86 7.34 -3.06
N GLU A 177 -12.74 6.77 -2.59
CA GLU A 177 -11.85 5.93 -3.39
C GLU A 177 -11.94 4.43 -3.04
N HIS A 178 -12.77 4.06 -2.05
CA HIS A 178 -12.85 2.66 -1.58
C HIS A 178 -13.17 1.67 -2.71
N GLU A 179 -14.19 1.95 -3.52
CA GLU A 179 -14.57 1.09 -4.65
C GLU A 179 -13.47 1.07 -5.71
N PHE A 180 -12.91 2.24 -6.02
CA PHE A 180 -11.85 2.39 -6.99
C PHE A 180 -10.60 1.57 -6.62
N MET A 181 -10.13 1.66 -5.37
CA MET A 181 -8.94 0.90 -4.92
C MET A 181 -9.18 -0.61 -4.95
N ALA A 182 -10.39 -1.05 -4.62
CA ALA A 182 -10.76 -2.45 -4.72
C ALA A 182 -10.82 -2.93 -6.19
N GLU A 183 -11.32 -2.11 -7.12
CA GLU A 183 -11.33 -2.40 -8.56
C GLU A 183 -9.92 -2.39 -9.16
N LEU A 184 -9.07 -1.43 -8.77
CA LEU A 184 -7.68 -1.38 -9.19
C LEU A 184 -6.95 -2.66 -8.75
N PHE A 185 -7.09 -3.04 -7.48
CA PHE A 185 -6.51 -4.30 -6.98
C PHE A 185 -7.03 -5.52 -7.74
N ASP A 186 -8.35 -5.64 -7.94
CA ASP A 186 -8.95 -6.77 -8.69
C ASP A 186 -8.43 -6.83 -10.15
N THR A 187 -8.06 -5.69 -10.71
CA THR A 187 -7.56 -5.61 -12.08
C THR A 187 -6.11 -6.04 -12.20
N ILE A 188 -5.22 -5.53 -11.33
CA ILE A 188 -3.77 -5.68 -11.53
C ILE A 188 -3.12 -6.80 -10.72
N ALA A 189 -3.69 -7.14 -9.56
CA ALA A 189 -3.12 -8.15 -8.69
C ALA A 189 -3.32 -9.57 -9.24
N SER A 190 -2.42 -10.48 -8.86
CA SER A 190 -2.56 -11.91 -9.14
C SER A 190 -3.57 -12.58 -8.24
N GLU A 191 -4.06 -13.74 -8.68
CA GLU A 191 -4.87 -14.63 -7.84
C GLU A 191 -4.09 -15.03 -6.57
N GLY A 192 -4.78 -14.94 -5.42
CA GLY A 192 -4.17 -15.22 -4.13
C GLY A 192 -3.50 -14.02 -3.47
N ALA A 193 -3.21 -12.95 -4.20
CA ALA A 193 -2.72 -11.71 -3.61
C ALA A 193 -3.73 -11.14 -2.59
N VAL A 194 -3.20 -10.42 -1.61
CA VAL A 194 -3.99 -9.84 -0.52
C VAL A 194 -3.89 -8.32 -0.55
N LEU A 195 -5.03 -7.64 -0.37
CA LEU A 195 -5.13 -6.20 -0.15
C LEU A 195 -5.45 -5.94 1.32
N ILE A 196 -4.61 -5.16 2.00
CA ILE A 196 -4.94 -4.54 3.28
C ILE A 196 -5.49 -3.13 2.98
N ALA A 197 -6.67 -2.82 3.49
CA ALA A 197 -7.27 -1.49 3.41
C ALA A 197 -7.51 -0.94 4.81
N TYR A 198 -6.93 0.22 5.11
CA TYR A 198 -7.16 0.95 6.36
C TYR A 198 -8.19 2.06 6.12
N TYR A 199 -9.26 2.10 6.90
CA TYR A 199 -10.36 3.04 6.68
C TYR A 199 -10.40 4.18 7.71
N GLY A 200 -9.39 4.26 8.59
CA GLY A 200 -9.35 5.22 9.69
C GLY A 200 -9.94 4.68 10.98
N ASP A 201 -9.76 5.42 12.08
CA ASP A 201 -10.32 5.11 13.41
C ASP A 201 -10.06 3.67 13.91
N GLY A 202 -8.98 3.04 13.44
CA GLY A 202 -8.63 1.64 13.77
C GLY A 202 -9.40 0.59 12.98
N GLU A 203 -10.17 0.98 11.97
CA GLU A 203 -10.82 0.05 11.05
C GLU A 203 -9.85 -0.37 9.94
N ILE A 204 -9.53 -1.66 9.92
CA ILE A 204 -8.64 -2.27 8.94
C ILE A 204 -9.21 -3.61 8.49
N CYS A 205 -9.20 -3.85 7.19
CA CYS A 205 -9.68 -5.09 6.57
C CYS A 205 -8.59 -5.68 5.68
N ALA A 206 -8.65 -6.99 5.48
CA ALA A 206 -7.79 -7.68 4.52
C ALA A 206 -8.66 -8.51 3.56
N TYR A 207 -8.35 -8.43 2.27
CA TYR A 207 -9.11 -9.08 1.21
C TYR A 207 -8.18 -9.89 0.32
N ARG A 208 -8.56 -11.15 0.03
CA ARG A 208 -7.84 -11.99 -0.92
C ARG A 208 -8.53 -11.97 -2.27
N LYS A 209 -7.76 -11.82 -3.34
CA LYS A 209 -8.26 -12.00 -4.70
C LYS A 209 -8.51 -13.48 -4.98
N LYS A 210 -9.76 -13.81 -5.33
CA LYS A 210 -10.16 -15.17 -5.71
C LYS A 210 -10.03 -15.41 -7.21
N TYR A 211 -9.84 -16.68 -7.56
CA TYR A 211 -9.93 -17.15 -8.93
C TYR A 211 -11.32 -16.88 -9.53
N HIS A 212 -11.35 -16.25 -10.68
CA HIS A 212 -12.50 -16.21 -11.54
C HIS A 212 -12.28 -17.14 -12.74
N PRO A 213 -12.96 -18.29 -12.82
CA PRO A 213 -12.96 -19.02 -14.08
C PRO A 213 -13.57 -18.11 -15.14
N LYS A 214 -12.80 -17.85 -16.21
CA LYS A 214 -13.36 -17.19 -17.40
C LYS A 214 -14.51 -18.05 -17.87
N GLU A 215 -15.71 -17.48 -17.90
CA GLU A 215 -16.84 -18.12 -18.59
C GLU A 215 -16.48 -18.19 -20.08
N ASP A 216 -16.36 -19.44 -20.60
CA ASP A 216 -16.12 -19.73 -22.02
C ASP A 216 -17.32 -19.32 -22.90
#